data_6e6931e2f1919588c9d09e5b3d1c1046
#
_entry.id   6e6931e2f1919588c9d09e5b3d1c1046
#
_cell.length_a   1.000
_cell.length_b   1.000
_cell.length_c   1.000
_cell.angle_alpha   90.00
_cell.angle_beta   90.00
_cell.angle_gamma   90.00
#
_symmetry.space_group_name_H-M   'P 1'
#
loop_
_entity.id
_entity.type
_entity.pdbx_description
1 polymer ?
#
loop_
_entity_poly.entity_id
_entity_poly.type
_entity_poly.pdbx_seq_one_letter_code
_entity_poly.pdbx_strand_id
1 'polypeptide(L)'
;LDQLGAADFQNAPPSVIVHPRVDAVANDISPPPPPLGPIPERLKPGVIFECVGVPGVIEQVMAGAPTQARIVVVGVCMEADTFQPYQGIIKELNLQFVLGYTPDEFAASLAMIDSGRIDLSPLITGRVGLGGVAQAFNDLADPDQHCKIMVQPALV
;
A
#
# COMPACT_ATOMS: atom_id res chain seq x y z
N LEU A 1 16.59 -1.75 21.93
CA LEU A 1 15.19 -1.95 21.53
C LEU A 1 14.71 -3.40 21.68
N ASP A 2 15.50 -4.27 22.33
CA ASP A 2 15.26 -5.74 22.32
C ASP A 2 14.69 -6.30 23.62
N GLN A 3 14.00 -5.53 24.46
CA GLN A 3 13.47 -6.08 25.72
C GLN A 3 12.08 -5.59 26.15
N LEU A 4 11.24 -5.09 25.25
CA LEU A 4 9.84 -4.82 25.59
C LEU A 4 8.96 -5.87 24.91
N GLY A 5 8.52 -6.86 25.69
CA GLY A 5 7.56 -7.87 25.25
C GLY A 5 6.17 -7.25 24.99
N ALA A 6 5.40 -7.85 24.09
CA ALA A 6 4.07 -7.39 23.67
C ALA A 6 3.04 -7.23 24.82
N ALA A 7 3.32 -7.80 25.99
CA ALA A 7 2.47 -7.71 27.18
C ALA A 7 2.54 -6.34 27.91
N ASP A 8 3.62 -5.58 27.69
CA ASP A 8 3.83 -4.31 28.42
C ASP A 8 3.05 -3.14 27.80
N PHE A 9 2.58 -3.28 26.57
CA PHE A 9 1.79 -2.24 25.92
C PHE A 9 0.33 -2.15 26.38
N GLN A 10 -0.23 -3.21 26.95
CA GLN A 10 -1.65 -3.22 27.37
C GLN A 10 -1.92 -2.57 28.72
N ASN A 11 -0.92 -2.36 29.55
CA ASN A 11 -1.05 -1.82 30.91
C ASN A 11 -0.23 -0.55 31.18
N ALA A 12 0.39 0.04 30.17
CA ALA A 12 1.07 1.31 30.35
C ALA A 12 0.03 2.43 30.52
N PRO A 13 0.13 3.26 31.59
CA PRO A 13 -0.70 4.45 31.67
C PRO A 13 -0.41 5.33 30.44
N PRO A 14 -1.38 6.14 29.98
CA PRO A 14 -1.15 7.06 28.89
C PRO A 14 -0.03 8.02 29.28
N SER A 15 1.20 7.64 29.02
CA SER A 15 2.33 8.52 29.16
C SER A 15 2.25 9.50 28.00
N VAL A 16 1.96 10.75 28.34
CA VAL A 16 2.24 11.86 27.44
C VAL A 16 3.76 11.81 27.19
N ILE A 17 4.17 11.33 26.04
CA ILE A 17 5.57 11.41 25.63
C ILE A 17 5.83 12.90 25.37
N VAL A 18 6.24 13.60 26.40
CA VAL A 18 6.83 14.93 26.25
C VAL A 18 8.21 14.66 25.67
N HIS A 19 8.34 14.80 24.36
CA HIS A 19 9.66 14.82 23.75
C HIS A 19 10.49 15.90 24.44
N PRO A 20 11.70 15.58 24.96
CA PRO A 20 12.59 16.60 25.41
C PRO A 20 12.74 17.61 24.27
N ARG A 21 12.61 18.90 24.58
CA ARG A 21 12.93 19.97 23.63
C ARG A 21 14.26 19.61 23.00
N VAL A 22 14.27 19.43 21.69
CA VAL A 22 15.49 19.41 20.90
C VAL A 22 15.95 20.87 20.87
N ASP A 23 16.67 21.27 21.93
CA ASP A 23 17.40 22.51 21.90
C ASP A 23 18.53 22.31 20.89
N ALA A 24 18.49 23.15 19.85
CA ALA A 24 19.51 23.28 18.82
C ALA A 24 19.47 22.30 17.63
N VAL A 25 18.50 22.50 16.73
CA VAL A 25 18.87 22.55 15.32
C VAL A 25 18.78 24.03 14.91
N ALA A 26 19.90 24.71 15.04
CA ALA A 26 20.06 26.07 14.57
C ALA A 26 20.02 26.08 13.04
N ASN A 27 19.11 26.88 12.49
CA ASN A 27 19.28 27.62 11.23
C ASN A 27 19.29 26.87 9.90
N ASP A 28 18.36 25.91 9.69
CA ASP A 28 17.88 25.71 8.33
C ASP A 28 16.34 25.77 8.34
N ILE A 29 15.84 26.97 8.53
CA ILE A 29 14.39 27.24 8.42
C ILE A 29 14.11 27.30 6.93
N SER A 30 13.73 26.16 6.36
CA SER A 30 13.04 26.15 5.09
C SER A 30 11.91 27.18 5.13
N PRO A 31 11.68 27.95 4.06
CA PRO A 31 10.64 28.96 4.05
C PRO A 31 9.31 28.35 4.51
N PRO A 32 8.50 29.08 5.28
CA PRO A 32 7.21 28.56 5.73
C PRO A 32 6.41 28.08 4.51
N PRO A 33 5.68 26.98 4.65
CA PRO A 33 4.83 26.48 3.57
C PRO A 33 3.86 27.61 3.14
N PRO A 34 3.51 27.68 1.85
CA PRO A 34 2.56 28.66 1.36
C PRO A 34 1.25 28.57 2.17
N PRO A 35 0.56 29.71 2.39
CA PRO A 35 -0.70 29.71 3.12
C PRO A 35 -1.67 28.72 2.47
N LEU A 36 -2.35 27.95 3.31
CA LEU A 36 -3.38 27.03 2.86
C LEU A 36 -4.39 27.82 2.02
N GLY A 37 -4.50 27.48 0.75
CA GLY A 37 -5.53 28.03 -0.13
C GLY A 37 -6.93 27.70 0.41
N PRO A 38 -7.99 28.34 -0.12
CA PRO A 38 -9.36 28.06 0.30
C PRO A 38 -9.60 26.54 0.18
N ILE A 39 -10.17 25.96 1.25
CA ILE A 39 -10.54 24.52 1.28
C ILE A 39 -11.48 24.30 0.09
N PRO A 40 -11.10 23.50 -0.91
CA PRO A 40 -11.98 23.27 -2.04
C PRO A 40 -13.27 22.60 -1.56
N GLU A 41 -14.38 22.99 -2.18
CA GLU A 41 -15.69 22.40 -1.97
C GLU A 41 -15.58 20.87 -1.94
N ARG A 42 -16.20 20.22 -0.94
CA ARG A 42 -16.04 18.79 -0.61
C ARG A 42 -16.17 17.89 -1.85
N LEU A 43 -15.07 17.63 -2.50
CA LEU A 43 -14.96 16.50 -3.41
C LEU A 43 -15.20 15.21 -2.62
N LYS A 44 -15.94 14.26 -3.19
CA LYS A 44 -16.11 12.94 -2.54
C LYS A 44 -14.72 12.40 -2.26
N PRO A 45 -14.43 11.93 -1.02
CA PRO A 45 -13.11 11.39 -0.70
C PRO A 45 -12.78 10.26 -1.65
N GLY A 46 -11.66 10.37 -2.35
CA GLY A 46 -11.15 9.33 -3.24
C GLY A 46 -10.68 8.12 -2.45
N VAL A 47 -10.81 6.93 -3.02
CA VAL A 47 -10.15 5.73 -2.53
C VAL A 47 -9.06 5.35 -3.51
N ILE A 48 -7.84 5.21 -3.02
CA ILE A 48 -6.65 4.88 -3.80
C ILE A 48 -6.11 3.54 -3.27
N PHE A 49 -5.90 2.57 -4.15
CA PHE A 49 -5.26 1.31 -3.81
C PHE A 49 -3.80 1.36 -4.27
N GLU A 50 -2.88 1.29 -3.33
CA GLU A 50 -1.47 1.09 -3.59
C GLU A 50 -1.21 -0.41 -3.66
N CYS A 51 -0.83 -0.92 -4.84
CA CYS A 51 -0.67 -2.35 -5.12
C CYS A 51 0.74 -2.70 -5.65
N VAL A 52 1.68 -1.77 -5.57
CA VAL A 52 3.03 -1.94 -6.13
C VAL A 52 4.00 -2.51 -5.09
N GLY A 53 4.01 -1.95 -3.88
CA GLY A 53 4.81 -2.45 -2.78
C GLY A 53 6.32 -2.25 -2.94
N VAL A 54 6.76 -1.11 -3.47
CA VAL A 54 8.18 -0.74 -3.52
C VAL A 54 8.42 0.59 -2.82
N PRO A 55 9.66 0.86 -2.32
CA PRO A 55 9.98 2.10 -1.64
C PRO A 55 9.65 3.36 -2.46
N GLY A 56 9.15 4.40 -1.81
CA GLY A 56 8.83 5.69 -2.40
C GLY A 56 7.44 5.79 -3.04
N VAL A 57 6.72 4.69 -3.25
CA VAL A 57 5.38 4.72 -3.86
C VAL A 57 4.35 5.33 -2.91
N ILE A 58 4.43 5.03 -1.60
CA ILE A 58 3.53 5.64 -0.62
C ILE A 58 3.67 7.16 -0.63
N GLU A 59 4.88 7.69 -0.66
CA GLU A 59 5.15 9.14 -0.75
C GLU A 59 4.53 9.76 -2.02
N GLN A 60 4.71 9.12 -3.17
CA GLN A 60 4.14 9.58 -4.45
C GLN A 60 2.61 9.57 -4.42
N VAL A 61 2.00 8.52 -3.89
CA VAL A 61 0.55 8.42 -3.73
C VAL A 61 0.03 9.51 -2.81
N MET A 62 0.67 9.73 -1.65
CA MET A 62 0.29 10.79 -0.72
C MET A 62 0.41 12.18 -1.36
N ALA A 63 1.46 12.42 -2.14
CA ALA A 63 1.66 13.69 -2.86
C ALA A 63 0.57 13.94 -3.91
N GLY A 64 0.13 12.90 -4.64
CA GLY A 64 -0.91 12.99 -5.67
C GLY A 64 -2.35 12.89 -5.14
N ALA A 65 -2.56 12.40 -3.91
CA ALA A 65 -3.89 12.16 -3.37
C ALA A 65 -4.67 13.46 -3.13
N PRO A 66 -5.99 13.48 -3.39
CA PRO A 66 -6.85 14.58 -3.00
C PRO A 66 -7.02 14.65 -1.47
N THR A 67 -7.47 15.79 -0.96
CA THR A 67 -7.76 15.97 0.46
C THR A 67 -8.80 14.94 0.94
N GLN A 68 -8.59 14.41 2.15
CA GLN A 68 -9.44 13.40 2.79
C GLN A 68 -9.50 12.05 2.03
N ALA A 69 -8.56 11.78 1.13
CA ALA A 69 -8.49 10.50 0.46
C ALA A 69 -8.19 9.36 1.45
N ARG A 70 -8.76 8.19 1.15
CA ARG A 70 -8.41 6.94 1.80
C ARG A 70 -7.43 6.19 0.91
N ILE A 71 -6.22 5.95 1.42
CA ILE A 71 -5.18 5.18 0.76
C ILE A 71 -5.15 3.79 1.42
N VAL A 72 -5.39 2.76 0.63
CA VAL A 72 -5.34 1.36 1.06
C VAL A 72 -4.05 0.75 0.50
N VAL A 73 -3.11 0.45 1.39
CA VAL A 73 -1.82 -0.14 1.03
C VAL A 73 -1.97 -1.66 1.01
N VAL A 74 -2.00 -2.22 -0.18
CA VAL A 74 -2.13 -3.65 -0.50
C VAL A 74 -0.77 -4.23 -0.90
N GLY A 75 0.07 -3.39 -1.53
CA GLY A 75 1.42 -3.78 -1.96
C GLY A 75 2.30 -4.12 -0.75
N VAL A 76 3.10 -5.19 -0.90
CA VAL A 76 3.99 -5.67 0.16
C VAL A 76 5.40 -5.16 -0.09
N CYS A 77 5.77 -4.06 0.57
CA CYS A 77 7.14 -3.56 0.56
C CYS A 77 7.94 -4.23 1.67
N MET A 78 8.96 -5.00 1.29
CA MET A 78 9.83 -5.71 2.24
C MET A 78 11.05 -4.89 2.66
N GLU A 79 11.23 -3.72 2.08
CA GLU A 79 12.32 -2.81 2.37
C GLU A 79 11.85 -1.67 3.28
N ALA A 80 12.80 -0.99 3.92
CA ALA A 80 12.48 0.23 4.66
C ALA A 80 12.04 1.32 3.68
N ASP A 81 10.90 1.94 3.98
CA ASP A 81 10.36 3.05 3.21
C ASP A 81 10.21 4.29 4.09
N THR A 82 10.27 5.46 3.47
CA THR A 82 10.13 6.75 4.15
C THR A 82 9.14 7.63 3.39
N PHE A 83 8.31 8.33 4.13
CA PHE A 83 7.40 9.35 3.58
C PHE A 83 7.27 10.51 4.56
N GLN A 84 6.83 11.66 4.08
CA GLN A 84 6.65 12.85 4.89
C GLN A 84 5.26 12.86 5.54
N PRO A 85 5.13 12.62 6.86
CA PRO A 85 3.83 12.64 7.56
C PRO A 85 3.06 13.96 7.37
N TYR A 86 3.78 15.06 7.12
CA TYR A 86 3.20 16.37 6.84
C TYR A 86 2.19 16.34 5.68
N GLN A 87 2.47 15.57 4.62
CA GLN A 87 1.54 15.38 3.50
C GLN A 87 0.21 14.76 3.95
N GLY A 88 0.29 13.80 4.87
CA GLY A 88 -0.89 13.19 5.47
C GLY A 88 -1.71 14.17 6.30
N ILE A 89 -1.02 15.02 7.07
CA ILE A 89 -1.66 16.01 7.96
C ILE A 89 -2.40 17.09 7.16
N ILE A 90 -1.73 17.74 6.21
CA ILE A 90 -2.33 18.87 5.46
C ILE A 90 -3.48 18.45 4.55
N LYS A 91 -3.52 17.19 4.16
CA LYS A 91 -4.58 16.63 3.32
C LYS A 91 -5.58 15.78 4.09
N GLU A 92 -5.39 15.61 5.41
CA GLU A 92 -6.24 14.75 6.25
C GLU A 92 -6.39 13.34 5.67
N LEU A 93 -5.27 12.75 5.21
CA LEU A 93 -5.30 11.44 4.57
C LEU A 93 -5.55 10.33 5.57
N ASN A 94 -6.30 9.31 5.13
CA ASN A 94 -6.43 8.05 5.85
C ASN A 94 -5.55 7.01 5.16
N LEU A 95 -4.52 6.53 5.84
CA LEU A 95 -3.61 5.49 5.35
C LEU A 95 -3.90 4.19 6.11
N GLN A 96 -4.30 3.15 5.38
CA GLN A 96 -4.64 1.86 5.93
C GLN A 96 -3.83 0.74 5.27
N PHE A 97 -3.08 0.01 6.07
CA PHE A 97 -2.41 -1.22 5.63
C PHE A 97 -3.36 -2.40 5.75
N VAL A 98 -3.29 -3.31 4.79
CA VAL A 98 -4.10 -4.54 4.75
C VAL A 98 -3.21 -5.73 4.49
N LEU A 99 -3.60 -6.90 4.99
CA LEU A 99 -2.86 -8.13 4.82
C LEU A 99 -3.79 -9.26 4.39
N GLY A 100 -3.53 -9.80 3.20
CA GLY A 100 -4.17 -11.01 2.71
C GLY A 100 -5.69 -10.92 2.62
N TYR A 101 -6.33 -12.03 2.87
CA TYR A 101 -7.79 -12.21 2.81
C TYR A 101 -8.24 -13.29 3.80
N THR A 102 -9.47 -13.21 4.23
CA THR A 102 -10.14 -14.23 5.04
C THR A 102 -10.64 -15.39 4.15
N PRO A 103 -10.93 -16.57 4.72
CA PRO A 103 -11.56 -17.67 3.97
C PRO A 103 -12.89 -17.27 3.29
N ASP A 104 -13.68 -16.42 3.94
CA ASP A 104 -14.96 -15.96 3.39
C ASP A 104 -14.76 -15.02 2.21
N GLU A 105 -13.77 -14.12 2.26
CA GLU A 105 -13.42 -13.26 1.13
C GLU A 105 -12.89 -14.06 -0.07
N PHE A 106 -12.12 -15.12 0.19
CA PHE A 106 -11.66 -16.04 -0.86
C PHE A 106 -12.85 -16.74 -1.52
N ALA A 107 -13.74 -17.32 -0.72
CA ALA A 107 -14.94 -18.00 -1.22
C ALA A 107 -15.86 -17.05 -2.01
N ALA A 108 -16.06 -15.82 -1.52
CA ALA A 108 -16.84 -14.80 -2.21
C ALA A 108 -16.22 -14.39 -3.54
N SER A 109 -14.90 -14.24 -3.60
CA SER A 109 -14.16 -13.92 -4.83
C SER A 109 -14.31 -15.04 -5.87
N LEU A 110 -14.19 -16.30 -5.43
CA LEU A 110 -14.37 -17.44 -6.30
C LEU A 110 -15.82 -17.53 -6.86
N ALA A 111 -16.82 -17.28 -6.02
CA ALA A 111 -18.22 -17.25 -6.45
C ALA A 111 -18.50 -16.11 -7.45
N MET A 112 -17.84 -14.96 -7.32
CA MET A 112 -17.94 -13.86 -8.29
C MET A 112 -17.34 -14.22 -9.65
N ILE A 113 -16.27 -14.99 -9.67
CA ILE A 113 -15.64 -15.49 -10.91
C ILE A 113 -16.55 -16.55 -11.54
N ASP A 114 -17.00 -17.54 -10.76
CA ASP A 114 -17.84 -18.64 -11.24
C ASP A 114 -19.19 -18.16 -11.81
N SER A 115 -19.79 -17.16 -11.19
CA SER A 115 -21.02 -16.53 -11.68
C SER A 115 -20.85 -15.57 -12.87
N GLY A 116 -19.63 -15.36 -13.35
CA GLY A 116 -19.33 -14.43 -14.43
C GLY A 116 -19.48 -12.94 -14.07
N ARG A 117 -19.61 -12.60 -12.77
CA ARG A 117 -19.66 -11.20 -12.32
C ARG A 117 -18.32 -10.49 -12.49
N ILE A 118 -17.23 -11.25 -12.47
CA ILE A 118 -15.87 -10.77 -12.72
C ILE A 118 -15.26 -11.67 -13.79
N ASP A 119 -14.83 -11.07 -14.90
CA ASP A 119 -14.04 -11.74 -15.93
C ASP A 119 -12.55 -11.46 -15.70
N LEU A 120 -11.81 -12.50 -15.36
CA LEU A 120 -10.36 -12.44 -15.17
C LEU A 120 -9.57 -12.87 -16.43
N SER A 121 -10.25 -13.25 -17.50
CA SER A 121 -9.59 -13.71 -18.73
C SER A 121 -8.55 -12.73 -19.29
N PRO A 122 -8.79 -11.39 -19.26
CA PRO A 122 -7.80 -10.42 -19.73
C PRO A 122 -6.51 -10.38 -18.93
N LEU A 123 -6.52 -10.83 -17.67
CA LEU A 123 -5.35 -10.85 -16.80
C LEU A 123 -4.46 -12.07 -17.04
N ILE A 124 -4.99 -13.15 -17.66
CA ILE A 124 -4.25 -14.38 -17.92
C ILE A 124 -3.53 -14.24 -19.26
N THR A 125 -2.27 -13.81 -19.19
CA THR A 125 -1.46 -13.51 -20.37
C THR A 125 -0.59 -14.67 -20.85
N GLY A 126 -0.50 -15.75 -20.07
CA GLY A 126 0.26 -16.94 -20.43
C GLY A 126 -0.24 -18.22 -19.74
N ARG A 127 0.09 -19.37 -20.32
CA ARG A 127 -0.14 -20.68 -19.74
C ARG A 127 1.06 -21.56 -20.03
N VAL A 128 1.55 -22.27 -18.99
CA VAL A 128 2.72 -23.16 -19.12
C VAL A 128 2.46 -24.48 -18.40
N GLY A 129 3.11 -25.56 -18.87
CA GLY A 129 3.21 -26.81 -18.15
C GLY A 129 4.27 -26.74 -17.05
N LEU A 130 4.46 -27.85 -16.32
CA LEU A 130 5.45 -27.91 -15.22
C LEU A 130 6.88 -27.62 -15.71
N GLY A 131 7.25 -28.05 -16.90
CA GLY A 131 8.58 -27.78 -17.47
C GLY A 131 8.85 -26.30 -17.81
N GLY A 132 7.81 -25.48 -17.96
CA GLY A 132 7.92 -24.05 -18.28
C GLY A 132 7.95 -23.11 -17.07
N VAL A 133 7.84 -23.63 -15.84
CA VAL A 133 7.69 -22.81 -14.63
C VAL A 133 8.86 -21.86 -14.41
N ALA A 134 10.10 -22.36 -14.56
CA ALA A 134 11.30 -21.53 -14.36
C ALA A 134 11.36 -20.36 -15.36
N GLN A 135 11.00 -20.62 -16.61
CA GLN A 135 10.96 -19.57 -17.63
C GLN A 135 9.83 -18.56 -17.34
N ALA A 136 8.65 -19.03 -16.90
CA ALA A 136 7.55 -18.16 -16.55
C ALA A 136 7.89 -17.16 -15.45
N PHE A 137 8.71 -17.54 -14.45
CA PHE A 137 9.22 -16.59 -13.45
C PHE A 137 10.12 -15.52 -14.04
N ASN A 138 10.96 -15.88 -15.01
CA ASN A 138 11.80 -14.89 -15.71
C ASN A 138 10.95 -13.95 -16.57
N ASP A 139 9.96 -14.48 -17.26
CA ASP A 139 9.06 -13.69 -18.12
C ASP A 139 8.22 -12.69 -17.30
N LEU A 140 7.78 -13.06 -16.09
CA LEU A 140 7.06 -12.18 -15.16
C LEU A 140 7.92 -11.06 -14.57
N ALA A 141 9.25 -11.10 -14.74
CA ALA A 141 10.12 -9.99 -14.36
C ALA A 141 9.94 -8.76 -15.28
N ASP A 142 9.36 -8.96 -16.47
CA ASP A 142 8.98 -7.87 -17.37
C ASP A 142 7.46 -7.62 -17.27
N PRO A 143 7.03 -6.59 -16.53
CA PRO A 143 5.61 -6.33 -16.27
C PRO A 143 4.86 -5.85 -17.53
N ASP A 144 5.56 -5.42 -18.58
CA ASP A 144 4.94 -4.97 -19.83
C ASP A 144 4.52 -6.15 -20.71
N GLN A 145 5.10 -7.33 -20.50
CA GLN A 145 4.78 -8.53 -21.29
C GLN A 145 3.71 -9.40 -20.65
N HIS A 146 3.78 -9.59 -19.35
CA HIS A 146 2.91 -10.52 -18.64
C HIS A 146 2.31 -9.94 -17.37
N CYS A 147 0.99 -10.11 -17.24
CA CYS A 147 0.27 -9.83 -15.99
C CYS A 147 0.21 -11.09 -15.11
N LYS A 148 -0.23 -12.22 -15.68
CA LYS A 148 -0.34 -13.49 -14.97
C LYS A 148 -0.12 -14.67 -15.89
N ILE A 149 0.78 -15.56 -15.50
CA ILE A 149 1.00 -16.85 -16.18
C ILE A 149 0.44 -17.96 -15.30
N MET A 150 -0.46 -18.76 -15.88
CA MET A 150 -1.08 -19.90 -15.19
C MET A 150 -0.27 -21.17 -15.45
N VAL A 151 0.04 -21.90 -14.38
CA VAL A 151 0.64 -23.23 -14.48
C VAL A 151 -0.48 -24.26 -14.64
N GLN A 152 -0.48 -24.98 -15.74
CA GLN A 152 -1.40 -26.08 -16.02
C GLN A 152 -0.60 -27.39 -16.11
N PRO A 153 -0.61 -28.23 -15.06
CA PRO A 153 0.23 -29.45 -15.02
C PRO A 153 -0.03 -30.44 -16.16
N ALA A 154 -1.22 -30.38 -16.75
CA ALA A 154 -1.59 -31.24 -17.89
C ALA A 154 -1.03 -30.77 -19.24
N LEU A 155 -0.44 -29.58 -19.33
CA LEU A 155 0.27 -29.12 -20.50
C LEU A 155 1.68 -29.73 -20.51
N VAL A 156 2.01 -30.46 -21.59
CA VAL A 156 3.32 -31.10 -21.80
C VAL A 156 4.19 -30.20 -22.64
#